data_ced69080b9ac8ff88e6d24f6299791c5
#
_entry.id   ced69080b9ac8ff88e6d24f6299791c5
#
_cell.length_a   1.000
_cell.length_b   1.000
_cell.length_c   1.000
_cell.angle_alpha   90.00
_cell.angle_beta   90.00
_cell.angle_gamma   90.00
#
_symmetry.space_group_name_H-M   'P 1'
#
loop_
_entity.id
_entity.type
_entity.pdbx_description
1 polymer ?
#
loop_
_entity_poly.entity_id
_entity_poly.type
_entity_poly.pdbx_seq_one_letter_code
_entity_poly.pdbx_strand_id
1 'polypeptide(L)'
;MSDPERLHRIKYMIQQRKCVPIDDFLDELEISKATFKRDLEYLRSRLNASIIYDRFLGGYKFENPGDVDKVEMTGLWFSEKEATALVLM
;
A
#
# COMPACT_ATOMS: atom_id res chain seq x y z
N MET A 1 0.29 10.25 12.70
CA MET A 1 0.00 10.57 11.30
C MET A 1 0.85 9.68 10.39
N SER A 2 0.25 9.13 9.35
CA SER A 2 0.98 8.21 8.49
C SER A 2 1.90 8.93 7.53
N ASP A 3 3.07 8.34 7.29
CA ASP A 3 4.04 8.87 6.35
C ASP A 3 3.59 8.50 4.93
N PRO A 4 3.39 9.48 4.03
CA PRO A 4 2.95 9.18 2.67
C PRO A 4 3.89 8.23 1.92
N GLU A 5 5.19 8.39 2.11
CA GLU A 5 6.16 7.50 1.47
C GLU A 5 5.99 6.07 1.98
N ARG A 6 5.76 5.90 3.27
CA ARG A 6 5.56 4.59 3.86
C ARG A 6 4.28 3.94 3.33
N LEU A 7 3.22 4.72 3.19
CA LEU A 7 1.96 4.22 2.62
C LEU A 7 2.17 3.73 1.19
N HIS A 8 2.95 4.48 0.43
CA HIS A 8 3.26 4.09 -0.94
C HIS A 8 4.03 2.78 -0.98
N ARG A 9 4.99 2.62 -0.09
CA ARG A 9 5.80 1.41 -0.04
C ARG A 9 4.95 0.20 0.33
N ILE A 10 4.00 0.37 1.24
CA ILE A 10 3.09 -0.71 1.60
C ILE A 10 2.29 -1.15 0.37
N LYS A 11 1.70 -0.19 -0.33
CA LYS A 11 0.95 -0.48 -1.54
C LYS A 11 1.83 -1.18 -2.57
N TYR A 12 3.03 -0.67 -2.78
CA TYR A 12 3.95 -1.21 -3.77
C TYR A 12 4.34 -2.65 -3.44
N MET A 13 4.63 -2.93 -2.18
CA MET A 13 4.99 -4.29 -1.76
C MET A 13 3.88 -5.29 -2.07
N ILE A 14 2.64 -4.92 -1.75
CA ILE A 14 1.49 -5.78 -2.02
C ILE A 14 1.29 -5.94 -3.53
N GLN A 15 1.47 -4.87 -4.27
CA GLN A 15 1.32 -4.88 -5.72
C GLN A 15 2.33 -5.83 -6.38
N GLN A 16 3.57 -5.80 -5.91
CA GLN A 16 4.63 -6.61 -6.49
C GLN A 16 4.58 -8.07 -6.08
N ARG A 17 4.23 -8.33 -4.83
CA ARG A 17 4.29 -9.68 -4.27
C ARG A 17 2.93 -10.35 -4.12
N LYS A 18 1.87 -9.61 -4.36
CA LYS A 18 0.47 -10.03 -4.25
C LYS A 18 0.01 -10.31 -2.83
N CYS A 19 0.83 -10.97 -2.02
CA CYS A 19 0.52 -11.23 -0.61
C CYS A 19 1.81 -11.06 0.19
N VAL A 20 1.75 -10.25 1.24
CA VAL A 20 2.94 -9.93 2.04
C VAL A 20 2.67 -10.18 3.52
N PRO A 21 3.49 -11.02 4.18
CA PRO A 21 3.36 -11.23 5.63
C PRO A 21 3.68 -9.94 6.38
N ILE A 22 3.08 -9.80 7.57
CA ILE A 22 3.30 -8.60 8.37
C ILE A 22 4.78 -8.40 8.70
N ASP A 23 5.48 -9.49 8.99
CA ASP A 23 6.89 -9.40 9.35
C ASP A 23 7.74 -8.75 8.26
N ASP A 24 7.38 -8.98 7.01
CA ASP A 24 8.10 -8.37 5.89
C ASP A 24 7.89 -6.86 5.86
N PHE A 25 6.69 -6.41 6.20
CA PHE A 25 6.43 -4.97 6.30
C PHE A 25 7.24 -4.34 7.43
N LEU A 26 7.28 -5.01 8.57
CA LEU A 26 7.99 -4.47 9.73
C LEU A 26 9.48 -4.38 9.45
N ASP A 27 10.03 -5.38 8.80
CA ASP A 27 11.47 -5.39 8.46
C ASP A 27 11.80 -4.36 7.39
N GLU A 28 11.04 -4.35 6.31
CA GLU A 28 11.31 -3.45 5.20
C GLU A 28 11.15 -1.98 5.59
N LEU A 29 10.13 -1.70 6.37
CA LEU A 29 9.78 -0.32 6.71
C LEU A 29 10.37 0.10 8.04
N GLU A 30 10.96 -0.83 8.77
CA GLU A 30 11.55 -0.58 10.09
C GLU A 30 10.57 0.10 11.02
N ILE A 31 9.37 -0.46 11.12
CA ILE A 31 8.31 0.08 11.95
C ILE A 31 7.78 -0.98 12.90
N SER A 32 7.04 -0.53 13.93
CA SER A 32 6.40 -1.43 14.87
C SER A 32 5.10 -1.95 14.29
N LYS A 33 4.60 -3.03 14.89
CA LYS A 33 3.32 -3.59 14.53
C LYS A 33 2.19 -2.57 14.68
N ALA A 34 2.23 -1.78 15.76
CA ALA A 34 1.23 -0.75 16.00
C ALA A 34 1.22 0.30 14.89
N THR A 35 2.38 0.73 14.46
CA THR A 35 2.51 1.70 13.37
C THR A 35 1.96 1.13 12.07
N PHE A 36 2.30 -0.13 11.77
CA PHE A 36 1.79 -0.78 10.58
C PHE A 36 0.26 -0.86 10.59
N LYS A 37 -0.32 -1.25 11.71
CA LYS A 37 -1.78 -1.35 11.83
C LYS A 37 -2.44 -0.01 11.61
N ARG A 38 -1.85 1.05 12.11
CA ARG A 38 -2.36 2.41 11.93
C ARG A 38 -2.30 2.83 10.46
N ASP A 39 -1.18 2.53 9.81
CA ASP A 39 -1.04 2.84 8.38
C ASP A 39 -2.03 2.07 7.55
N LEU A 40 -2.22 0.80 7.88
CA LEU A 40 -3.16 -0.07 7.18
C LEU A 40 -4.60 0.47 7.29
N GLU A 41 -4.97 0.92 8.48
CA GLU A 41 -6.28 1.51 8.71
C GLU A 41 -6.45 2.79 7.90
N TYR A 42 -5.40 3.59 7.84
CA TYR A 42 -5.43 4.81 7.03
C TYR A 42 -5.65 4.49 5.55
N LEU A 43 -4.93 3.49 5.05
CA LEU A 43 -5.11 3.06 3.65
C LEU A 43 -6.54 2.61 3.39
N ARG A 44 -7.11 1.84 4.31
CA ARG A 44 -8.47 1.33 4.15
C ARG A 44 -9.52 2.42 4.19
N SER A 45 -9.41 3.31 5.18
CA SER A 45 -10.47 4.29 5.40
C SER A 45 -10.33 5.56 4.58
N ARG A 46 -9.12 6.00 4.32
CA ARG A 46 -8.91 7.27 3.63
C ARG A 46 -8.63 7.12 2.14
N LEU A 47 -7.96 6.04 1.77
CA LEU A 47 -7.53 5.84 0.39
C LEU A 47 -8.30 4.73 -0.31
N ASN A 48 -9.32 4.20 0.35
CA ASN A 48 -10.18 3.15 -0.19
C ASN A 48 -9.43 1.91 -0.65
N ALA A 49 -8.33 1.59 0.02
CA ALA A 49 -7.56 0.41 -0.31
C ALA A 49 -8.20 -0.80 0.35
N SER A 50 -8.70 -1.72 -0.46
CA SER A 50 -9.33 -2.94 0.04
C SER A 50 -8.27 -3.98 0.34
N ILE A 51 -7.54 -3.77 1.42
CA ILE A 51 -6.48 -4.68 1.85
C ILE A 51 -7.01 -5.59 2.94
N ILE A 52 -6.89 -6.90 2.71
CA ILE A 52 -7.37 -7.91 3.66
C ILE A 52 -6.23 -8.83 4.08
N TYR A 53 -6.42 -9.52 5.18
CA TYR A 53 -5.47 -10.54 5.64
C TYR A 53 -5.93 -11.89 5.14
N ASP A 54 -5.07 -12.59 4.41
CA ASP A 54 -5.36 -13.93 3.91
C ASP A 54 -4.73 -14.96 4.84
N ARG A 55 -5.57 -15.73 5.49
CA ARG A 55 -5.13 -16.74 6.46
C ARG A 55 -4.36 -17.88 5.82
N PHE A 56 -4.73 -18.23 4.62
CA PHE A 56 -4.08 -19.35 3.93
C PHE A 56 -2.69 -18.97 3.45
N LEU A 57 -2.55 -17.75 2.93
CA LEU A 57 -1.26 -17.27 2.46
C LEU A 57 -0.43 -16.66 3.57
N GLY A 58 -1.07 -16.33 4.70
CA GLY A 58 -0.36 -15.78 5.83
C GLY A 58 0.12 -14.37 5.65
N GLY A 59 -0.66 -13.53 4.94
CA GLY A 59 -0.24 -12.16 4.69
C GLY A 59 -1.37 -11.26 4.25
N TYR A 60 -1.00 -10.03 3.96
CA TYR A 60 -1.95 -9.01 3.49
C TYR A 60 -1.94 -8.94 1.98
N LYS A 61 -3.12 -8.75 1.41
CA LYS A 61 -3.28 -8.64 -0.04
C LYS A 61 -4.46 -7.73 -0.35
N PHE A 62 -4.57 -7.31 -1.60
CA PHE A 62 -5.77 -6.62 -2.05
C PHE A 62 -6.90 -7.63 -2.22
N GLU A 63 -8.10 -7.24 -1.79
CA GLU A 63 -9.26 -8.10 -1.91
C GLU A 63 -9.53 -8.44 -3.37
N ASN A 64 -9.45 -7.43 -4.22
CA ASN A 64 -9.56 -7.61 -5.67
C ASN A 64 -8.27 -7.14 -6.30
N PRO A 65 -7.56 -8.00 -7.05
CA PRO A 65 -6.27 -7.60 -7.63
C PRO A 65 -6.34 -6.32 -8.46
N GLY A 66 -7.47 -6.02 -9.09
CA GLY A 66 -7.62 -4.80 -9.86
C GLY A 66 -7.71 -3.53 -9.04
N ASP A 67 -7.98 -3.64 -7.75
CA ASP A 67 -8.16 -2.48 -6.89
C ASP A 67 -6.86 -1.74 -6.61
N VAL A 68 -5.74 -2.37 -6.85
CA VAL A 68 -4.45 -1.74 -6.62
C VAL A 68 -4.33 -0.43 -7.41
N ASP A 69 -4.91 -0.39 -8.60
CA ASP A 69 -4.86 0.80 -9.43
C ASP A 69 -5.91 1.84 -9.05
N LYS A 70 -6.83 1.46 -8.19
CA LYS A 70 -7.91 2.36 -7.75
C LYS A 70 -7.61 3.05 -6.43
N VAL A 71 -6.49 2.73 -5.81
CA VAL A 71 -6.12 3.35 -4.56
C VAL A 71 -5.79 4.81 -4.82
N GLU A 72 -6.57 5.69 -4.22
CA GLU A 72 -6.39 7.12 -4.42
C GLU A 72 -5.36 7.66 -3.46
N MET A 73 -4.16 7.81 -3.95
CA MET A 73 -3.07 8.38 -3.18
C MET A 73 -2.76 9.73 -3.77
N THR A 74 -3.67 10.65 -3.53
CA THR A 74 -3.60 11.96 -4.16
C THR A 74 -2.56 12.87 -3.53
N GLY A 75 -2.02 13.73 -4.36
CA GLY A 75 -1.32 14.93 -3.92
C GLY A 75 0.16 14.80 -3.71
N LEU A 76 0.61 13.83 -3.01
CA LEU A 76 2.02 13.80 -2.62
C LEU A 76 2.90 12.96 -3.50
N TRP A 77 2.33 12.09 -4.25
CA TRP A 77 3.16 11.26 -5.11
C TRP A 77 2.37 10.74 -6.27
N PHE A 78 2.92 11.05 -7.38
CA PHE A 78 2.54 10.44 -8.63
C PHE A 78 3.54 9.33 -8.87
N SER A 79 3.11 8.27 -9.50
CA SER A 79 4.07 7.31 -9.99
C SER A 79 4.88 8.03 -11.06
N GLU A 80 6.10 7.60 -11.28
CA GLU A 80 6.92 8.18 -12.33
C GLU A 80 6.22 8.08 -13.67
N LYS A 81 5.49 7.01 -13.88
CA LYS A 81 4.74 6.79 -15.09
C LYS A 81 3.69 7.86 -15.30
N GLU A 82 2.97 8.22 -14.25
CA GLU A 82 1.96 9.26 -14.33
C GLU A 82 2.57 10.62 -14.61
N ALA A 83 3.65 10.92 -13.92
CA ALA A 83 4.34 12.18 -14.12
C ALA A 83 4.85 12.28 -15.55
N THR A 84 5.41 11.21 -16.07
CA THR A 84 5.91 11.16 -17.43
C THR A 84 4.78 11.39 -18.43
N ALA A 85 3.66 10.74 -18.20
CA ALA A 85 2.51 10.91 -19.09
C ALA A 85 2.03 12.35 -19.12
N LEU A 86 2.01 13.00 -17.98
CA LEU A 86 1.60 14.40 -17.92
C LEU A 86 2.56 15.30 -18.67
N VAL A 87 3.85 15.00 -18.58
CA VAL A 87 4.86 15.80 -19.27
C VAL A 87 4.76 15.63 -20.79
N LEU A 88 4.42 14.43 -21.21
CA LEU A 88 4.35 14.14 -22.65
C LEU A 88 3.08 14.70 -23.29
N MET A 89 2.13 15.06 -22.51
CA MET A 89 0.90 15.64 -23.03
C MET A 89 1.04 17.12 -23.20
#